data_d97de1fbf732228eba559f744c6c3d88
#
_entry.id   d97de1fbf732228eba559f744c6c3d88
#
_cell.length_a   1.000
_cell.length_b   1.000
_cell.length_c   1.000
_cell.angle_alpha   90.00
_cell.angle_beta   90.00
_cell.angle_gamma   90.00
#
_symmetry.space_group_name_H-M   'P 1'
#
loop_
_entity.id
_entity.type
_entity.pdbx_description
1 polymer ?
#
loop_
_entity_poly.entity_id
_entity_poly.type
_entity_poly.pdbx_seq_one_letter_code
_entity_poly.pdbx_strand_id
1 'polypeptide(L)'
;MTQVYIAEAATITSLGDDLDTLYQGLVQGKSGLTHMSDPGLPGHLESAPPRFDTSVYTSPWAGLIPNLIPKELSLNNPAPLIFSLADRLLSKLGPIDPSTCLITASTKAGIDLLPTITRNTALLPKGLLVSSLPGYISQKLGLARPGFNISAACSSSTIALAKGAAMIKSGRETAVLVCAMDVVSEFIFSGFSTLGAMSPDPAAPFDKNRKGLTLGEGAAAMLLMNKKELNTAKKTGKRTHLTQISGWGVASDASHLTAPARDGLGLKLAIQEACQKADISFSDIQAINTHGTGTRHNDEMELTVLRDLFNPTIMANSIKGAIGHTLGAAGAIEAALCIKLLETRILPGTPGFIEPAPGAQNIISSRPRPFGKGPVLTMNSGFGGTNAALILSGVAP
;
A
#
# COMPACT_ATOMS: atom_id res chain seq x y z
N MET A 1 0.28 21.43 19.58
CA MET A 1 0.03 21.09 18.16
C MET A 1 -1.00 19.98 18.07
N THR A 2 -1.89 20.01 17.09
CA THR A 2 -2.92 18.97 16.90
C THR A 2 -2.26 17.64 16.52
N GLN A 3 -2.53 16.60 17.31
CA GLN A 3 -2.07 15.24 17.05
C GLN A 3 -3.04 14.53 16.09
N VAL A 4 -2.51 13.63 15.26
CA VAL A 4 -3.27 12.86 14.26
C VAL A 4 -3.25 11.38 14.63
N TYR A 5 -4.43 10.81 14.80
CA TYR A 5 -4.61 9.42 15.21
C TYR A 5 -5.26 8.61 14.10
N ILE A 6 -4.90 7.35 14.01
CA ILE A 6 -5.61 6.36 13.20
C ILE A 6 -6.70 5.79 14.09
N ALA A 7 -7.95 6.13 13.80
CA ALA A 7 -9.10 5.67 14.56
C ALA A 7 -9.57 4.28 14.09
N GLU A 8 -9.52 4.02 12.80
CA GLU A 8 -9.94 2.76 12.20
C GLU A 8 -9.03 2.43 11.00
N ALA A 9 -8.74 1.16 10.80
CA ALA A 9 -7.99 0.66 9.67
C ALA A 9 -8.58 -0.66 9.17
N ALA A 10 -8.69 -0.82 7.84
CA ALA A 10 -9.10 -2.04 7.18
C ALA A 10 -8.16 -2.32 6.02
N THR A 11 -7.90 -3.60 5.75
CA THR A 11 -7.06 -4.04 4.62
C THR A 11 -7.70 -5.23 3.92
N ILE A 12 -7.48 -5.32 2.62
CA ILE A 12 -7.78 -6.50 1.80
C ILE A 12 -6.57 -6.75 0.90
N THR A 13 -6.06 -7.96 0.93
CA THR A 13 -4.89 -8.38 0.14
C THR A 13 -5.06 -9.84 -0.32
N SER A 14 -4.14 -10.33 -1.12
CA SER A 14 -4.08 -11.75 -1.50
C SER A 14 -3.87 -12.70 -0.31
N LEU A 15 -3.38 -12.20 0.85
CA LEU A 15 -3.22 -12.99 2.08
C LEU A 15 -4.46 -13.00 2.98
N GLY A 16 -5.42 -12.12 2.74
CA GLY A 16 -6.64 -12.09 3.54
C GLY A 16 -7.37 -10.75 3.51
N ASP A 17 -8.54 -10.75 4.14
CA ASP A 17 -9.54 -9.68 4.10
C ASP A 17 -9.52 -8.74 5.29
N ASP A 18 -8.56 -8.86 6.15
CA ASP A 18 -8.39 -8.02 7.33
C ASP A 18 -6.92 -7.91 7.73
N LEU A 19 -6.64 -6.95 8.59
CA LEU A 19 -5.30 -6.64 9.05
C LEU A 19 -4.68 -7.74 9.92
N ASP A 20 -5.49 -8.43 10.71
CA ASP A 20 -5.01 -9.51 11.57
C ASP A 20 -4.59 -10.73 10.74
N THR A 21 -5.40 -11.12 9.75
CA THR A 21 -5.09 -12.20 8.82
C THR A 21 -3.83 -11.89 8.01
N LEU A 22 -3.71 -10.67 7.48
CA LEU A 22 -2.50 -10.21 6.79
C LEU A 22 -1.27 -10.35 7.70
N TYR A 23 -1.33 -9.79 8.91
CA TYR A 23 -0.21 -9.80 9.84
C TYR A 23 0.19 -11.23 10.25
N GLN A 24 -0.78 -12.06 10.61
CA GLN A 24 -0.52 -13.46 10.99
C GLN A 24 0.06 -14.26 9.84
N GLY A 25 -0.43 -14.07 8.61
CA GLY A 25 0.14 -14.69 7.42
C GLY A 25 1.60 -14.32 7.22
N LEU A 26 1.95 -13.03 7.37
CA LEU A 26 3.32 -12.54 7.27
C LEU A 26 4.25 -13.11 8.37
N VAL A 27 3.78 -13.17 9.62
CA VAL A 27 4.55 -13.76 10.73
C VAL A 27 4.80 -15.26 10.51
N GLN A 28 3.84 -15.96 9.90
CA GLN A 28 3.96 -17.38 9.55
C GLN A 28 4.77 -17.63 8.26
N GLY A 29 5.23 -16.58 7.57
CA GLY A 29 5.96 -16.70 6.33
C GLY A 29 5.11 -17.15 5.13
N LYS A 30 3.78 -16.98 5.21
CA LYS A 30 2.87 -17.33 4.10
C LYS A 30 3.01 -16.34 2.94
N SER A 31 2.73 -16.84 1.73
CA SER A 31 2.63 -16.03 0.51
C SER A 31 1.23 -16.16 -0.08
N GLY A 32 0.67 -15.05 -0.53
CA GLY A 32 -0.54 -14.98 -1.33
C GLY A 32 -0.24 -14.78 -2.83
N LEU A 33 1.02 -14.95 -3.25
CA LEU A 33 1.40 -14.96 -4.66
C LEU A 33 1.00 -16.29 -5.29
N THR A 34 0.34 -16.21 -6.43
CA THR A 34 -0.14 -17.37 -7.17
C THR A 34 0.27 -17.28 -8.63
N HIS A 35 0.42 -18.45 -9.27
CA HIS A 35 0.68 -18.54 -10.70
C HIS A 35 -0.63 -18.33 -11.46
N MET A 36 -0.71 -17.31 -12.31
CA MET A 36 -1.96 -16.87 -12.93
C MET A 36 -2.58 -17.87 -13.91
N SER A 37 -1.83 -18.84 -14.38
CA SER A 37 -2.33 -19.95 -15.21
C SER A 37 -2.72 -21.19 -14.38
N ASP A 38 -2.68 -21.12 -13.04
CA ASP A 38 -3.08 -22.25 -12.19
C ASP A 38 -4.62 -22.31 -12.09
N PRO A 39 -5.26 -23.38 -12.59
CA PRO A 39 -6.72 -23.53 -12.51
C PRO A 39 -7.24 -23.70 -11.06
N GLY A 40 -6.38 -24.00 -10.10
CA GLY A 40 -6.70 -24.08 -8.66
C GLY A 40 -6.71 -22.74 -7.94
N LEU A 41 -6.51 -21.61 -8.63
CA LEU A 41 -6.54 -20.28 -8.02
C LEU A 41 -7.90 -20.00 -7.36
N PRO A 42 -7.90 -19.51 -6.09
CA PRO A 42 -9.10 -19.02 -5.46
C PRO A 42 -9.71 -17.89 -6.31
N GLY A 43 -10.92 -18.07 -6.80
CA GLY A 43 -11.59 -17.11 -7.69
C GLY A 43 -11.60 -17.50 -9.17
N HIS A 44 -10.90 -18.54 -9.61
CA HIS A 44 -11.28 -19.26 -10.79
C HIS A 44 -12.60 -20.01 -10.51
N LEU A 45 -13.70 -19.41 -10.93
CA LEU A 45 -14.91 -20.21 -11.15
C LEU A 45 -14.53 -21.22 -12.24
N GLU A 46 -14.91 -22.50 -12.07
CA GLU A 46 -14.67 -23.58 -13.04
C GLU A 46 -15.09 -23.24 -14.49
N SER A 47 -15.76 -22.11 -14.68
CA SER A 47 -16.27 -21.62 -15.96
C SER A 47 -15.84 -20.17 -16.32
N ALA A 48 -15.07 -19.47 -15.48
CA ALA A 48 -14.65 -18.10 -15.80
C ALA A 48 -13.30 -18.12 -16.52
N PRO A 49 -13.17 -17.44 -17.69
CA PRO A 49 -11.89 -17.31 -18.35
C PRO A 49 -10.91 -16.54 -17.45
N PRO A 50 -9.58 -16.79 -17.57
CA PRO A 50 -8.59 -15.97 -16.91
C PRO A 50 -8.83 -14.49 -17.23
N ARG A 51 -8.51 -13.57 -16.30
CA ARG A 51 -8.74 -12.13 -16.50
C ARG A 51 -8.12 -11.60 -17.80
N PHE A 52 -6.99 -12.17 -18.20
CA PHE A 52 -6.30 -11.93 -19.47
C PHE A 52 -5.30 -13.07 -19.72
N ASP A 53 -4.87 -13.21 -20.98
CA ASP A 53 -3.89 -14.23 -21.37
C ASP A 53 -2.50 -13.88 -20.82
N THR A 54 -1.98 -14.73 -19.95
CA THR A 54 -0.65 -14.57 -19.36
C THR A 54 0.44 -15.35 -20.08
N SER A 55 0.10 -16.18 -21.06
CA SER A 55 1.07 -17.01 -21.79
C SER A 55 2.10 -16.20 -22.59
N VAL A 56 1.77 -14.96 -22.92
CA VAL A 56 2.63 -14.02 -23.66
C VAL A 56 3.65 -13.31 -22.76
N TYR A 57 3.55 -13.46 -21.43
CA TYR A 57 4.42 -12.79 -20.47
C TYR A 57 5.40 -13.75 -19.82
N THR A 58 6.61 -13.26 -19.52
CA THR A 58 7.66 -14.05 -18.83
C THR A 58 7.41 -14.20 -17.35
N SER A 59 6.53 -13.40 -16.76
CA SER A 59 6.17 -13.42 -15.35
C SER A 59 4.72 -13.82 -15.17
N PRO A 60 4.42 -15.07 -14.80
CA PRO A 60 3.04 -15.52 -14.62
C PRO A 60 2.51 -15.35 -13.19
N TRP A 61 3.24 -14.68 -12.32
CA TRP A 61 2.92 -14.54 -10.90
C TRP A 61 2.19 -13.25 -10.57
N ALA A 62 1.18 -13.32 -9.69
CA ALA A 62 0.52 -12.16 -9.12
C ALA A 62 -0.05 -12.45 -7.72
N GLY A 63 -0.20 -11.41 -6.90
CA GLY A 63 -0.95 -11.45 -5.64
C GLY A 63 -2.41 -11.08 -5.90
N LEU A 64 -3.24 -12.02 -6.30
CA LEU A 64 -4.65 -11.78 -6.62
C LEU A 64 -5.54 -11.93 -5.39
N ILE A 65 -6.52 -11.03 -5.24
CA ILE A 65 -7.53 -11.12 -4.19
C ILE A 65 -8.56 -12.19 -4.56
N PRO A 66 -8.79 -13.21 -3.71
CA PRO A 66 -9.76 -14.25 -3.99
C PRO A 66 -11.18 -13.69 -4.15
N ASN A 67 -11.94 -14.24 -5.12
CA ASN A 67 -13.35 -13.89 -5.37
C ASN A 67 -13.61 -12.39 -5.63
N LEU A 68 -12.62 -11.64 -6.15
CA LEU A 68 -12.82 -10.24 -6.50
C LEU A 68 -13.62 -10.05 -7.79
N ILE A 69 -13.67 -11.06 -8.67
CA ILE A 69 -14.46 -11.00 -9.91
C ILE A 69 -15.94 -11.01 -9.53
N PRO A 70 -16.74 -10.01 -9.95
CA PRO A 70 -18.18 -10.01 -9.73
C PRO A 70 -18.82 -11.30 -10.29
N LYS A 71 -19.71 -11.94 -9.53
CA LYS A 71 -20.43 -13.16 -9.97
C LYS A 71 -21.30 -12.93 -11.21
N GLU A 72 -21.66 -11.68 -11.51
CA GLU A 72 -22.46 -11.29 -12.66
C GLU A 72 -21.71 -10.22 -13.45
N LEU A 73 -20.94 -10.65 -14.45
CA LEU A 73 -20.49 -9.78 -15.51
C LEU A 73 -21.66 -9.56 -16.48
N SER A 74 -22.35 -8.44 -16.36
CA SER A 74 -23.23 -7.98 -17.42
C SER A 74 -22.36 -7.48 -18.57
N LEU A 75 -22.33 -8.20 -19.67
CA LEU A 75 -21.61 -7.80 -20.90
C LEU A 75 -22.05 -6.42 -21.41
N ASN A 76 -23.25 -5.98 -21.05
CA ASN A 76 -23.82 -4.69 -21.48
C ASN A 76 -23.48 -3.51 -20.56
N ASN A 77 -22.97 -3.77 -19.33
CA ASN A 77 -22.58 -2.70 -18.39
C ASN A 77 -21.53 -3.24 -17.40
N PRO A 78 -20.28 -3.43 -17.83
CA PRO A 78 -19.24 -3.96 -16.98
C PRO A 78 -18.92 -2.98 -15.86
N ALA A 79 -18.98 -3.44 -14.61
CA ALA A 79 -18.49 -2.69 -13.47
C ALA A 79 -16.97 -2.94 -13.32
N PRO A 80 -16.16 -1.90 -13.08
CA PRO A 80 -14.73 -2.09 -12.88
C PRO A 80 -14.47 -2.88 -11.58
N LEU A 81 -13.45 -3.73 -11.60
CA LEU A 81 -13.04 -4.53 -10.44
C LEU A 81 -12.75 -3.67 -9.21
N ILE A 82 -12.22 -2.48 -9.42
CA ILE A 82 -11.92 -1.55 -8.33
C ILE A 82 -13.16 -1.12 -7.54
N PHE A 83 -14.35 -1.06 -8.17
CA PHE A 83 -15.59 -0.74 -7.45
C PHE A 83 -16.04 -1.92 -6.57
N SER A 84 -15.90 -3.15 -7.07
CA SER A 84 -16.15 -4.36 -6.25
C SER A 84 -15.19 -4.43 -5.07
N LEU A 85 -13.91 -4.08 -5.29
CA LEU A 85 -12.92 -4.01 -4.23
C LEU A 85 -13.25 -2.90 -3.22
N ALA A 86 -13.71 -1.74 -3.70
CA ALA A 86 -14.17 -0.65 -2.85
C ALA A 86 -15.36 -1.07 -1.97
N ASP A 87 -16.40 -1.69 -2.54
CA ASP A 87 -17.56 -2.17 -1.78
C ASP A 87 -17.14 -3.18 -0.69
N ARG A 88 -16.25 -4.13 -1.03
CA ARG A 88 -15.70 -5.09 -0.07
C ARG A 88 -14.90 -4.41 1.04
N LEU A 89 -14.09 -3.39 0.71
CA LEU A 89 -13.32 -2.63 1.71
C LEU A 89 -14.25 -1.82 2.62
N LEU A 90 -15.22 -1.10 2.04
CA LEU A 90 -16.15 -0.25 2.78
C LEU A 90 -17.02 -1.06 3.75
N SER A 91 -17.36 -2.31 3.41
CA SER A 91 -18.11 -3.22 4.31
C SER A 91 -17.36 -3.56 5.59
N LYS A 92 -16.05 -3.32 5.66
CA LYS A 92 -15.22 -3.53 6.85
C LYS A 92 -15.19 -2.34 7.79
N LEU A 93 -15.67 -1.18 7.33
CA LEU A 93 -15.65 0.05 8.11
C LEU A 93 -16.93 0.20 8.93
N GLY A 94 -16.78 0.77 10.11
CA GLY A 94 -17.90 1.29 10.88
C GLY A 94 -18.58 2.51 10.21
N PRO A 95 -19.66 3.04 10.80
CA PRO A 95 -20.31 4.23 10.28
C PRO A 95 -19.34 5.41 10.19
N ILE A 96 -19.28 6.06 9.02
CA ILE A 96 -18.46 7.24 8.77
C ILE A 96 -19.35 8.48 8.85
N ASP A 97 -18.86 9.51 9.55
CA ASP A 97 -19.58 10.80 9.62
C ASP A 97 -19.64 11.44 8.23
N PRO A 98 -20.82 11.91 7.78
CA PRO A 98 -20.99 12.54 6.45
C PRO A 98 -20.07 13.75 6.22
N SER A 99 -19.63 14.44 7.25
CA SER A 99 -18.70 15.58 7.14
C SER A 99 -17.24 15.18 6.91
N THR A 100 -16.90 13.88 7.06
CA THR A 100 -15.54 13.36 6.89
C THR A 100 -15.00 13.68 5.49
N CYS A 101 -13.79 14.23 5.42
CA CYS A 101 -13.11 14.45 4.16
C CYS A 101 -12.61 13.12 3.59
N LEU A 102 -12.85 12.87 2.31
CA LEU A 102 -12.39 11.67 1.61
C LEU A 102 -11.17 11.99 0.74
N ILE A 103 -10.12 11.17 0.88
CA ILE A 103 -8.99 11.10 -0.05
C ILE A 103 -8.91 9.67 -0.56
N THR A 104 -8.94 9.49 -1.87
CA THR A 104 -8.64 8.19 -2.48
C THR A 104 -7.22 8.16 -3.00
N ALA A 105 -6.64 6.98 -3.12
CA ALA A 105 -5.34 6.77 -3.74
C ALA A 105 -5.40 5.55 -4.66
N SER A 106 -5.30 5.82 -5.94
CA SER A 106 -5.25 4.79 -6.99
C SER A 106 -4.45 5.31 -8.16
N THR A 107 -3.68 4.44 -8.79
CA THR A 107 -2.87 4.82 -9.94
C THR A 107 -3.65 4.77 -11.24
N LYS A 108 -4.60 3.85 -11.35
CA LYS A 108 -5.28 3.52 -12.62
C LYS A 108 -6.80 3.35 -12.50
N ALA A 109 -7.35 3.31 -11.29
CA ALA A 109 -8.78 3.05 -11.04
C ALA A 109 -9.30 1.87 -11.88
N GLY A 110 -10.38 2.06 -12.66
CA GLY A 110 -11.04 1.03 -13.46
C GLY A 110 -10.40 0.76 -14.82
N ILE A 111 -9.07 0.82 -14.94
CA ILE A 111 -8.35 0.57 -16.20
C ILE A 111 -8.54 -0.85 -16.75
N ASP A 112 -8.99 -1.80 -15.92
CA ASP A 112 -9.40 -3.14 -16.32
C ASP A 112 -10.55 -3.14 -17.32
N LEU A 113 -11.31 -2.05 -17.43
CA LEU A 113 -12.33 -1.84 -18.47
C LEU A 113 -11.76 -1.44 -19.84
N LEU A 114 -10.47 -1.14 -19.95
CA LEU A 114 -9.87 -0.68 -21.20
C LEU A 114 -10.13 -1.63 -22.40
N PRO A 115 -10.05 -2.97 -22.24
CA PRO A 115 -10.35 -3.89 -23.34
C PRO A 115 -11.80 -3.84 -23.83
N THR A 116 -12.75 -3.33 -23.02
CA THR A 116 -14.16 -3.21 -23.42
C THR A 116 -14.44 -1.99 -24.28
N ILE A 117 -13.46 -1.06 -24.39
CA ILE A 117 -13.60 0.14 -25.21
C ILE A 117 -13.32 -0.23 -26.67
N THR A 118 -14.35 -0.20 -27.50
CA THR A 118 -14.21 -0.35 -28.94
C THR A 118 -14.02 1.02 -29.60
N ARG A 119 -13.43 1.04 -30.80
CA ARG A 119 -13.25 2.29 -31.57
C ARG A 119 -14.54 3.05 -31.87
N ASN A 120 -15.68 2.39 -31.75
CA ASN A 120 -17.00 2.96 -31.98
C ASN A 120 -17.76 3.34 -30.71
N THR A 121 -17.12 3.26 -29.54
CA THR A 121 -17.77 3.61 -28.26
C THR A 121 -17.76 5.12 -28.11
N ALA A 122 -18.91 5.76 -28.17
CA ALA A 122 -19.07 7.22 -28.04
C ALA A 122 -18.85 7.71 -26.59
N LEU A 123 -18.93 6.84 -25.60
CA LEU A 123 -18.82 7.17 -24.17
C LEU A 123 -17.80 6.26 -23.48
N LEU A 124 -16.95 6.86 -22.66
CA LEU A 124 -16.06 6.09 -21.79
C LEU A 124 -16.87 5.37 -20.72
N PRO A 125 -16.51 4.10 -20.38
CA PRO A 125 -17.17 3.37 -19.30
C PRO A 125 -17.08 4.15 -17.97
N LYS A 126 -18.19 4.14 -17.21
CA LYS A 126 -18.20 4.71 -15.87
C LYS A 126 -17.18 3.96 -15.00
N GLY A 127 -16.33 4.70 -14.31
CA GLY A 127 -15.31 4.11 -13.45
C GLY A 127 -13.92 3.95 -14.08
N LEU A 128 -13.77 4.15 -15.39
CA LEU A 128 -12.46 4.07 -16.05
C LEU A 128 -11.45 5.09 -15.49
N LEU A 129 -11.90 6.34 -15.29
CA LEU A 129 -11.02 7.41 -14.83
C LEU A 129 -10.80 7.36 -13.33
N VAL A 130 -9.57 7.70 -12.89
CA VAL A 130 -9.22 7.80 -11.46
C VAL A 130 -10.10 8.77 -10.68
N SER A 131 -10.62 9.80 -11.35
CA SER A 131 -11.54 10.79 -10.77
C SER A 131 -12.93 10.24 -10.42
N SER A 132 -13.31 9.07 -10.94
CA SER A 132 -14.60 8.44 -10.62
C SER A 132 -14.59 7.72 -9.28
N LEU A 133 -13.43 7.27 -8.80
CA LEU A 133 -13.31 6.51 -7.56
C LEU A 133 -13.75 7.30 -6.31
N PRO A 134 -13.29 8.56 -6.07
CA PRO A 134 -13.75 9.31 -4.91
C PRO A 134 -15.26 9.60 -4.95
N GLY A 135 -15.84 9.89 -6.11
CA GLY A 135 -17.27 10.07 -6.26
C GLY A 135 -18.07 8.81 -5.93
N TYR A 136 -17.60 7.65 -6.40
CA TYR A 136 -18.22 6.35 -6.10
C TYR A 136 -18.22 6.06 -4.59
N ILE A 137 -17.07 6.19 -3.93
CA ILE A 137 -16.94 5.92 -2.48
C ILE A 137 -17.75 6.94 -1.66
N SER A 138 -17.70 8.22 -2.03
CA SER A 138 -18.46 9.28 -1.36
C SER A 138 -19.97 9.01 -1.40
N GLN A 139 -20.49 8.62 -2.56
CA GLN A 139 -21.91 8.27 -2.72
C GLN A 139 -22.29 7.05 -1.86
N LYS A 140 -21.46 6.01 -1.84
CA LYS A 140 -21.69 4.79 -1.04
C LYS A 140 -21.73 5.07 0.47
N LEU A 141 -20.89 5.98 0.94
CA LEU A 141 -20.81 6.36 2.36
C LEU A 141 -21.74 7.52 2.75
N GLY A 142 -22.45 8.13 1.79
CA GLY A 142 -23.29 9.29 2.06
C GLY A 142 -22.51 10.54 2.52
N LEU A 143 -21.26 10.72 2.02
CA LEU A 143 -20.45 11.86 2.41
C LEU A 143 -20.96 13.15 1.76
N ALA A 144 -20.85 14.27 2.48
CA ALA A 144 -21.29 15.59 2.01
C ALA A 144 -20.42 16.14 0.86
N ARG A 145 -19.20 15.63 0.68
CA ARG A 145 -18.24 16.08 -0.33
C ARG A 145 -17.70 14.88 -1.13
N PRO A 146 -17.47 15.01 -2.45
CA PRO A 146 -17.03 13.88 -3.28
C PRO A 146 -15.61 13.41 -2.98
N GLY A 147 -14.79 14.21 -2.29
CA GLY A 147 -13.38 13.90 -2.09
C GLY A 147 -12.53 14.13 -3.34
N PHE A 148 -11.28 13.63 -3.31
CA PHE A 148 -10.35 13.71 -4.44
C PHE A 148 -9.38 12.53 -4.42
N ASN A 149 -8.80 12.23 -5.59
CA ASN A 149 -7.81 11.15 -5.73
C ASN A 149 -6.38 11.71 -5.76
N ILE A 150 -5.46 11.00 -5.11
CA ILE A 150 -4.02 11.22 -5.24
C ILE A 150 -3.45 10.08 -6.07
N SER A 151 -2.77 10.44 -7.17
CA SER A 151 -2.03 9.52 -8.02
C SER A 151 -0.58 9.99 -8.14
N ALA A 152 0.30 9.30 -7.44
CA ALA A 152 1.76 9.55 -7.38
C ALA A 152 2.51 8.21 -7.45
N ALA A 153 2.14 7.40 -8.45
CA ALA A 153 2.66 6.05 -8.64
C ALA A 153 2.58 5.22 -7.34
N CYS A 154 3.65 4.50 -6.98
CA CYS A 154 3.65 3.59 -5.84
C CYS A 154 3.62 4.30 -4.46
N SER A 155 3.88 5.60 -4.40
CA SER A 155 3.81 6.41 -3.18
C SER A 155 2.44 7.08 -2.95
N SER A 156 1.46 6.83 -3.83
CA SER A 156 0.14 7.50 -3.81
C SER A 156 -0.53 7.48 -2.44
N SER A 157 -0.65 6.33 -1.81
CA SER A 157 -1.36 6.22 -0.53
C SER A 157 -0.57 6.70 0.67
N THR A 158 0.76 6.60 0.64
CA THR A 158 1.62 7.23 1.66
C THR A 158 1.45 8.75 1.64
N ILE A 159 1.42 9.34 0.44
CA ILE A 159 1.16 10.78 0.25
C ILE A 159 -0.27 11.13 0.65
N ALA A 160 -1.26 10.27 0.37
CA ALA A 160 -2.64 10.49 0.78
C ALA A 160 -2.79 10.54 2.30
N LEU A 161 -2.11 9.64 3.03
CA LEU A 161 -2.03 9.64 4.49
C LEU A 161 -1.30 10.88 5.02
N ALA A 162 -0.17 11.24 4.43
CA ALA A 162 0.57 12.46 4.77
C ALA A 162 -0.30 13.73 4.56
N LYS A 163 -1.04 13.80 3.44
CA LYS A 163 -1.96 14.90 3.14
C LYS A 163 -3.10 14.96 4.14
N GLY A 164 -3.75 13.83 4.44
CA GLY A 164 -4.81 13.74 5.45
C GLY A 164 -4.32 14.18 6.84
N ALA A 165 -3.12 13.72 7.24
CA ALA A 165 -2.49 14.14 8.48
C ALA A 165 -2.20 15.65 8.51
N ALA A 166 -1.71 16.22 7.40
CA ALA A 166 -1.46 17.64 7.29
C ALA A 166 -2.75 18.48 7.38
N MET A 167 -3.85 18.02 6.78
CA MET A 167 -5.15 18.69 6.86
C MET A 167 -5.69 18.72 8.29
N ILE A 168 -5.55 17.62 9.03
CA ILE A 168 -5.95 17.56 10.45
C ILE A 168 -5.01 18.41 11.31
N LYS A 169 -3.70 18.31 11.10
CA LYS A 169 -2.71 19.09 11.89
C LYS A 169 -2.90 20.59 11.73
N SER A 170 -3.27 21.04 10.53
CA SER A 170 -3.56 22.46 10.24
C SER A 170 -4.94 22.94 10.69
N GLY A 171 -5.80 22.04 11.20
CA GLY A 171 -7.17 22.36 11.62
C GLY A 171 -8.17 22.55 10.47
N ARG A 172 -7.78 22.24 9.23
CA ARG A 172 -8.70 22.30 8.07
C ARG A 172 -9.77 21.23 8.12
N GLU A 173 -9.42 20.06 8.65
CA GLU A 173 -10.33 18.93 8.83
C GLU A 173 -10.17 18.36 10.25
N THR A 174 -11.24 17.79 10.76
CA THR A 174 -11.23 17.08 12.06
C THR A 174 -11.11 15.59 11.89
N ALA A 175 -11.59 15.07 10.75
CA ALA A 175 -11.52 13.68 10.33
C ALA A 175 -11.25 13.57 8.83
N VAL A 176 -10.43 12.62 8.43
CA VAL A 176 -10.09 12.31 7.02
C VAL A 176 -10.12 10.80 6.84
N LEU A 177 -10.93 10.32 5.90
CA LEU A 177 -10.90 8.93 5.45
C LEU A 177 -9.97 8.82 4.23
N VAL A 178 -8.95 8.00 4.34
CA VAL A 178 -8.08 7.64 3.21
C VAL A 178 -8.46 6.24 2.73
N CYS A 179 -8.89 6.10 1.46
CA CYS A 179 -9.18 4.82 0.82
C CYS A 179 -8.21 4.61 -0.35
N ALA A 180 -7.34 3.64 -0.23
CA ALA A 180 -6.32 3.32 -1.24
C ALA A 180 -6.60 1.94 -1.84
N MET A 181 -6.53 1.81 -3.16
CA MET A 181 -6.76 0.55 -3.84
C MET A 181 -6.27 0.54 -5.28
N ASP A 182 -5.74 -0.58 -5.70
CA ASP A 182 -5.45 -0.88 -7.11
C ASP A 182 -5.66 -2.39 -7.37
N VAL A 183 -5.98 -2.72 -8.61
CA VAL A 183 -6.19 -4.09 -9.10
C VAL A 183 -5.19 -4.44 -10.20
N VAL A 184 -4.91 -5.71 -10.37
CA VAL A 184 -4.09 -6.22 -11.47
C VAL A 184 -4.95 -6.30 -12.73
N SER A 185 -4.55 -5.58 -13.78
CA SER A 185 -5.17 -5.59 -15.10
C SER A 185 -4.12 -5.86 -16.17
N GLU A 186 -4.56 -6.30 -17.34
CA GLU A 186 -3.67 -6.55 -18.48
C GLU A 186 -2.86 -5.31 -18.86
N PHE A 187 -3.47 -4.12 -18.84
CA PHE A 187 -2.78 -2.86 -19.12
C PHE A 187 -1.58 -2.63 -18.19
N ILE A 188 -1.77 -2.83 -16.88
CA ILE A 188 -0.70 -2.63 -15.89
C ILE A 188 0.36 -3.73 -16.05
N PHE A 189 -0.09 -4.96 -16.22
CA PHE A 189 0.79 -6.12 -16.35
C PHE A 189 1.69 -6.02 -17.59
N SER A 190 1.10 -5.68 -18.74
CA SER A 190 1.81 -5.44 -20.00
C SER A 190 2.82 -4.28 -19.87
N GLY A 191 2.41 -3.18 -19.23
CA GLY A 191 3.29 -2.03 -18.99
C GLY A 191 4.53 -2.38 -18.20
N PHE A 192 4.39 -3.04 -17.04
CA PHE A 192 5.52 -3.46 -16.21
C PHE A 192 6.37 -4.56 -16.87
N SER A 193 5.74 -5.45 -17.63
CA SER A 193 6.43 -6.47 -18.43
C SER A 193 7.32 -5.83 -19.50
N THR A 194 6.78 -4.84 -20.24
CA THR A 194 7.52 -4.10 -21.28
C THR A 194 8.72 -3.33 -20.71
N LEU A 195 8.59 -2.83 -19.48
CA LEU A 195 9.70 -2.17 -18.77
C LEU A 195 10.78 -3.15 -18.26
N GLY A 196 10.58 -4.47 -18.40
CA GLY A 196 11.50 -5.46 -17.86
C GLY A 196 11.57 -5.45 -16.33
N ALA A 197 10.53 -4.96 -15.64
CA ALA A 197 10.53 -4.81 -14.20
C ALA A 197 9.97 -6.03 -13.46
N MET A 198 9.31 -6.94 -14.19
CA MET A 198 8.66 -8.13 -13.63
C MET A 198 9.65 -9.27 -13.40
N SER A 199 9.47 -9.97 -12.28
CA SER A 199 10.24 -11.19 -11.99
C SER A 199 9.59 -12.41 -12.64
N PRO A 200 10.34 -13.34 -13.25
CA PRO A 200 9.81 -14.63 -13.73
C PRO A 200 9.39 -15.56 -12.58
N ASP A 201 9.92 -15.33 -11.39
CA ASP A 201 9.65 -16.05 -10.14
C ASP A 201 8.91 -15.12 -9.16
N PRO A 202 8.34 -15.60 -8.05
CA PRO A 202 7.85 -14.74 -6.98
C PRO A 202 8.90 -13.71 -6.55
N ALA A 203 8.48 -12.47 -6.32
CA ALA A 203 9.40 -11.40 -5.93
C ALA A 203 10.13 -11.74 -4.63
N ALA A 204 11.43 -11.48 -4.60
CA ALA A 204 12.32 -11.72 -3.48
C ALA A 204 13.04 -10.43 -3.05
N PRO A 205 12.35 -9.50 -2.33
CA PRO A 205 12.94 -8.23 -1.93
C PRO A 205 14.24 -8.42 -1.15
N PHE A 206 15.28 -7.64 -1.51
CA PHE A 206 16.61 -7.63 -0.91
C PHE A 206 17.41 -8.95 -1.02
N ASP A 207 16.88 -9.96 -1.70
CA ASP A 207 17.62 -11.19 -1.99
C ASP A 207 18.70 -10.92 -3.04
N LYS A 208 19.82 -11.64 -2.93
CA LYS A 208 20.93 -11.55 -3.89
C LYS A 208 20.49 -11.95 -5.31
N ASN A 209 19.60 -12.93 -5.40
CA ASN A 209 19.13 -13.52 -6.65
C ASN A 209 17.81 -12.89 -7.16
N ARG A 210 17.38 -11.75 -6.58
CA ARG A 210 16.15 -11.04 -6.98
C ARG A 210 16.19 -10.67 -8.46
N LYS A 211 15.05 -10.83 -9.15
CA LYS A 211 14.95 -10.64 -10.60
C LYS A 211 13.94 -9.54 -11.01
N GLY A 212 13.22 -8.98 -10.07
CA GLY A 212 12.17 -7.99 -10.35
C GLY A 212 11.04 -8.05 -9.33
N LEU A 213 9.97 -7.34 -9.62
CA LEU A 213 8.77 -7.30 -8.80
C LEU A 213 7.73 -8.32 -9.28
N THR A 214 6.81 -8.65 -8.41
CA THR A 214 5.53 -9.31 -8.72
C THR A 214 4.41 -8.33 -8.44
N LEU A 215 3.43 -8.16 -9.33
CA LEU A 215 2.27 -7.31 -9.10
C LEU A 215 1.30 -7.94 -8.10
N GLY A 216 0.56 -7.10 -7.39
CA GLY A 216 -0.49 -7.54 -6.46
C GLY A 216 -1.68 -6.60 -6.47
N GLU A 217 -2.82 -7.13 -6.07
CA GLU A 217 -4.03 -6.38 -5.77
C GLU A 217 -4.07 -6.06 -4.29
N GLY A 218 -4.64 -4.93 -3.95
CA GLY A 218 -4.82 -4.60 -2.56
C GLY A 218 -5.67 -3.36 -2.35
N ALA A 219 -6.26 -3.31 -1.17
CA ALA A 219 -6.95 -2.14 -0.68
C ALA A 219 -6.68 -1.92 0.81
N ALA A 220 -6.66 -0.66 1.20
CA ALA A 220 -6.67 -0.25 2.60
C ALA A 220 -7.50 1.00 2.79
N ALA A 221 -8.21 1.07 3.92
CA ALA A 221 -8.88 2.26 4.39
C ALA A 221 -8.38 2.64 5.77
N MET A 222 -8.13 3.94 5.98
CA MET A 222 -7.72 4.48 7.27
C MET A 222 -8.53 5.73 7.60
N LEU A 223 -9.20 5.72 8.74
CA LEU A 223 -9.88 6.88 9.29
C LEU A 223 -8.93 7.61 10.23
N LEU A 224 -8.51 8.79 9.81
CA LEU A 224 -7.66 9.70 10.58
C LEU A 224 -8.52 10.69 11.34
N MET A 225 -8.19 10.95 12.59
CA MET A 225 -8.93 11.90 13.46
C MET A 225 -7.98 12.72 14.32
N ASN A 226 -8.43 13.94 14.69
CA ASN A 226 -7.82 14.67 15.78
C ASN A 226 -8.20 14.05 17.14
N LYS A 227 -7.54 14.47 18.22
CA LYS A 227 -7.75 13.93 19.58
C LYS A 227 -9.21 14.10 20.08
N LYS A 228 -9.87 15.20 19.71
CA LYS A 228 -11.24 15.48 20.13
C LYS A 228 -12.21 14.47 19.53
N GLU A 229 -12.14 14.28 18.20
CA GLU A 229 -13.01 13.33 17.49
C GLU A 229 -12.71 11.87 17.92
N LEU A 230 -11.44 11.50 18.10
CA LEU A 230 -11.07 10.19 18.63
C LEU A 230 -11.68 9.92 19.99
N ASN A 231 -11.64 10.89 20.91
CA ASN A 231 -12.25 10.74 22.22
C ASN A 231 -13.79 10.61 22.16
N THR A 232 -14.43 11.29 21.23
CA THR A 232 -15.87 11.14 20.98
C THR A 232 -16.18 9.74 20.44
N ALA A 233 -15.41 9.25 19.48
CA ALA A 233 -15.55 7.89 18.93
C ALA A 233 -15.38 6.80 20.01
N LYS A 234 -14.42 6.97 20.92
CA LYS A 234 -14.22 6.04 22.06
C LYS A 234 -15.43 5.99 22.99
N LYS A 235 -16.05 7.14 23.31
CA LYS A 235 -17.23 7.21 24.17
C LYS A 235 -18.44 6.50 23.58
N THR A 236 -18.54 6.43 22.26
CA THR A 236 -19.62 5.71 21.55
C THR A 236 -19.35 4.20 21.37
N GLY A 237 -18.31 3.66 22.01
CA GLY A 237 -17.96 2.25 21.94
C GLY A 237 -17.29 1.80 20.64
N LYS A 238 -16.90 2.75 19.77
CA LYS A 238 -16.13 2.41 18.57
C LYS A 238 -14.74 1.90 18.95
N ARG A 239 -14.36 0.79 18.33
CA ARG A 239 -13.00 0.25 18.46
C ARG A 239 -12.03 1.22 17.80
N THR A 240 -11.04 1.72 18.53
CA THR A 240 -10.07 2.68 18.01
C THR A 240 -8.66 2.15 18.25
N HIS A 241 -7.80 2.28 17.23
CA HIS A 241 -6.39 2.02 17.38
C HIS A 241 -5.72 3.14 18.20
N LEU A 242 -4.74 2.77 19.01
CA LEU A 242 -3.91 3.74 19.75
C LEU A 242 -2.61 4.00 18.97
N THR A 243 -2.75 4.35 17.70
CA THR A 243 -1.62 4.66 16.82
C THR A 243 -1.75 6.09 16.30
N GLN A 244 -0.64 6.80 16.31
CA GLN A 244 -0.52 8.16 15.85
C GLN A 244 0.35 8.20 14.58
N ILE A 245 -0.04 9.00 13.59
CA ILE A 245 0.88 9.47 12.55
C ILE A 245 1.61 10.68 13.15
N SER A 246 2.81 10.45 13.66
CA SER A 246 3.59 11.47 14.36
C SER A 246 4.38 12.36 13.40
N GLY A 247 4.82 11.82 12.26
CA GLY A 247 5.57 12.56 11.25
C GLY A 247 5.34 12.04 9.85
N TRP A 248 5.59 12.88 8.86
CA TRP A 248 5.53 12.54 7.43
C TRP A 248 6.45 13.45 6.63
N GLY A 249 6.98 12.91 5.53
CA GLY A 249 7.77 13.66 4.56
C GLY A 249 7.49 13.19 3.15
N VAL A 250 7.60 14.11 2.21
CA VAL A 250 7.44 13.86 0.76
C VAL A 250 8.50 14.64 0.01
N ALA A 251 9.25 13.97 -0.85
CA ALA A 251 10.29 14.59 -1.66
C ALA A 251 10.38 13.94 -3.04
N SER A 252 11.03 14.59 -3.98
CA SER A 252 11.28 14.08 -5.32
C SER A 252 12.75 13.91 -5.60
N ASP A 253 13.14 12.82 -6.28
CA ASP A 253 14.50 12.61 -6.79
C ASP A 253 14.86 13.60 -7.90
N ALA A 254 13.87 14.02 -8.70
CA ALA A 254 14.04 14.87 -9.88
C ALA A 254 15.16 14.37 -10.85
N SER A 255 15.34 13.03 -10.95
CA SER A 255 16.47 12.44 -11.69
C SER A 255 16.04 11.61 -12.90
N HIS A 256 15.13 10.65 -12.76
CA HIS A 256 14.74 9.71 -13.81
C HIS A 256 13.27 9.31 -13.69
N LEU A 257 12.64 8.90 -14.83
CA LEU A 257 11.22 8.54 -14.86
C LEU A 257 10.91 7.21 -14.14
N THR A 258 11.79 6.23 -14.24
CA THR A 258 11.51 4.86 -13.75
C THR A 258 12.58 4.30 -12.81
N ALA A 259 13.74 4.96 -12.69
CA ALA A 259 14.81 4.55 -11.79
C ALA A 259 14.94 5.55 -10.63
N PRO A 260 15.16 5.10 -9.39
CA PRO A 260 15.45 5.98 -8.26
C PRO A 260 16.83 6.63 -8.41
N ALA A 261 17.03 7.77 -7.77
CA ALA A 261 18.37 8.34 -7.58
C ALA A 261 19.23 7.34 -6.80
N ARG A 262 20.41 6.99 -7.32
CA ARG A 262 21.26 5.93 -6.75
C ARG A 262 21.68 6.17 -5.31
N ASP A 263 21.86 7.44 -4.95
CA ASP A 263 22.20 7.89 -3.60
C ASP A 263 21.01 7.97 -2.66
N GLY A 264 19.78 7.80 -3.19
CA GLY A 264 18.53 7.87 -2.44
C GLY A 264 18.22 9.25 -1.87
N LEU A 265 18.71 10.33 -2.49
CA LEU A 265 18.56 11.70 -1.94
C LEU A 265 17.10 12.04 -1.65
N GLY A 266 16.18 11.81 -2.58
CA GLY A 266 14.76 12.09 -2.36
C GLY A 266 14.16 11.30 -1.20
N LEU A 267 14.50 10.00 -1.08
CA LEU A 267 14.03 9.18 0.04
C LEU A 267 14.64 9.65 1.37
N LYS A 268 15.94 10.01 1.40
CA LYS A 268 16.58 10.59 2.59
C LYS A 268 15.88 11.86 3.04
N LEU A 269 15.58 12.76 2.11
CA LEU A 269 14.88 14.03 2.41
C LEU A 269 13.47 13.75 2.96
N ALA A 270 12.73 12.81 2.39
CA ALA A 270 11.41 12.43 2.90
C ALA A 270 11.48 11.86 4.32
N ILE A 271 12.46 11.00 4.62
CA ILE A 271 12.69 10.46 5.97
C ILE A 271 13.10 11.56 6.95
N GLN A 272 14.01 12.45 6.57
CA GLN A 272 14.46 13.58 7.41
C GLN A 272 13.28 14.49 7.77
N GLU A 273 12.45 14.87 6.79
CA GLU A 273 11.26 15.69 7.03
C GLU A 273 10.25 14.97 7.95
N ALA A 274 10.07 13.65 7.78
CA ALA A 274 9.20 12.86 8.65
C ALA A 274 9.69 12.85 10.10
N CYS A 275 11.00 12.63 10.33
CA CYS A 275 11.62 12.67 11.65
C CYS A 275 11.51 14.07 12.29
N GLN A 276 11.79 15.11 11.53
CA GLN A 276 11.66 16.50 12.01
C GLN A 276 10.22 16.82 12.45
N LYS A 277 9.21 16.41 11.69
CA LYS A 277 7.79 16.61 12.06
C LYS A 277 7.36 15.79 13.27
N ALA A 278 7.97 14.63 13.47
CA ALA A 278 7.75 13.76 14.61
C ALA A 278 8.53 14.20 15.87
N ASP A 279 9.47 15.13 15.71
CA ASP A 279 10.42 15.58 16.76
C ASP A 279 11.22 14.42 17.36
N ILE A 280 11.78 13.58 16.46
CA ILE A 280 12.62 12.43 16.81
C ILE A 280 13.90 12.38 15.97
N SER A 281 14.89 11.66 16.45
CA SER A 281 16.10 11.30 15.73
C SER A 281 15.94 9.96 14.97
N PHE A 282 16.84 9.67 14.03
CA PHE A 282 16.85 8.37 13.33
C PHE A 282 17.08 7.20 14.30
N SER A 283 17.82 7.42 15.37
CA SER A 283 18.11 6.39 16.41
C SER A 283 16.89 5.99 17.24
N ASP A 284 15.82 6.80 17.25
CA ASP A 284 14.59 6.49 17.99
C ASP A 284 13.73 5.47 17.23
N ILE A 285 13.92 5.33 15.90
CA ILE A 285 13.19 4.40 15.05
C ILE A 285 13.63 2.97 15.34
N GLN A 286 12.67 2.10 15.68
CA GLN A 286 12.94 0.74 16.12
C GLN A 286 12.81 -0.31 15.02
N ALA A 287 11.97 -0.05 14.01
CA ALA A 287 11.77 -0.93 12.87
C ALA A 287 11.32 -0.14 11.65
N ILE A 288 11.62 -0.67 10.47
CA ILE A 288 11.30 -0.04 9.19
C ILE A 288 10.56 -1.03 8.30
N ASN A 289 9.40 -0.63 7.80
CA ASN A 289 8.78 -1.28 6.66
C ASN A 289 9.20 -0.52 5.40
N THR A 290 9.94 -1.18 4.52
CA THR A 290 10.55 -0.60 3.33
C THR A 290 9.65 -0.67 2.12
N HIS A 291 9.99 0.06 1.06
CA HIS A 291 9.37 -0.10 -0.24
C HIS A 291 9.67 -1.49 -0.84
N GLY A 292 10.92 -1.94 -0.82
CA GLY A 292 11.38 -3.31 -1.06
C GLY A 292 10.63 -4.07 -2.15
N THR A 293 10.89 -3.77 -3.43
CA THR A 293 10.12 -4.32 -4.55
C THR A 293 10.67 -5.63 -5.10
N GLY A 294 11.91 -5.99 -4.77
CA GLY A 294 12.66 -7.07 -5.42
C GLY A 294 13.32 -6.63 -6.74
N THR A 295 13.20 -5.36 -7.14
CA THR A 295 13.96 -4.82 -8.27
C THR A 295 15.36 -4.40 -7.82
N ARG A 296 16.35 -4.62 -8.70
CA ARG A 296 17.76 -4.37 -8.34
C ARG A 296 17.99 -2.93 -7.88
N HIS A 297 17.58 -1.95 -8.68
CA HIS A 297 17.90 -0.54 -8.43
C HIS A 297 17.20 0.02 -7.20
N ASN A 298 15.92 -0.34 -6.98
CA ASN A 298 15.21 0.13 -5.80
C ASN A 298 15.82 -0.43 -4.52
N ASP A 299 16.03 -1.74 -4.46
CA ASP A 299 16.53 -2.38 -3.24
C ASP A 299 17.95 -1.93 -2.89
N GLU A 300 18.82 -1.74 -3.90
CA GLU A 300 20.16 -1.18 -3.70
C GLU A 300 20.12 0.26 -3.18
N MET A 301 19.22 1.09 -3.70
CA MET A 301 19.02 2.45 -3.23
C MET A 301 18.54 2.47 -1.79
N GLU A 302 17.52 1.67 -1.45
CA GLU A 302 17.00 1.61 -0.08
C GLU A 302 18.07 1.12 0.92
N LEU A 303 18.85 0.10 0.58
CA LEU A 303 19.98 -0.35 1.44
C LEU A 303 21.03 0.75 1.62
N THR A 304 21.27 1.58 0.61
CA THR A 304 22.16 2.75 0.72
C THR A 304 21.58 3.75 1.71
N VAL A 305 20.29 4.09 1.60
CA VAL A 305 19.60 5.01 2.53
C VAL A 305 19.62 4.46 3.95
N LEU A 306 19.32 3.18 4.13
CA LEU A 306 19.32 2.55 5.46
C LEU A 306 20.70 2.61 6.12
N ARG A 307 21.75 2.30 5.37
CA ARG A 307 23.13 2.37 5.86
C ARG A 307 23.55 3.80 6.21
N ASP A 308 23.14 4.80 5.42
CA ASP A 308 23.59 6.16 5.58
C ASP A 308 22.86 6.92 6.70
N LEU A 309 21.61 6.55 7.01
CA LEU A 309 20.80 7.25 8.01
C LEU A 309 20.67 6.51 9.35
N PHE A 310 20.77 5.18 9.35
CA PHE A 310 20.41 4.38 10.53
C PHE A 310 21.60 3.60 11.08
N ASN A 311 21.44 3.14 12.31
CA ASN A 311 22.39 2.24 12.96
C ASN A 311 22.46 0.92 12.17
N PRO A 312 23.64 0.27 12.03
CA PRO A 312 23.79 -1.03 11.36
C PRO A 312 22.93 -2.17 11.89
N THR A 313 22.35 -2.00 13.08
CA THR A 313 21.45 -2.98 13.72
C THR A 313 19.98 -2.70 13.47
N ILE A 314 19.63 -1.67 12.68
CA ILE A 314 18.23 -1.38 12.33
C ILE A 314 17.57 -2.58 11.67
N MET A 315 16.35 -2.89 12.08
CA MET A 315 15.59 -3.98 11.48
C MET A 315 14.63 -3.44 10.44
N ALA A 316 14.65 -4.05 9.26
CA ALA A 316 13.77 -3.69 8.18
C ALA A 316 13.15 -4.93 7.52
N ASN A 317 11.98 -4.77 6.91
CA ASN A 317 11.32 -5.79 6.09
C ASN A 317 10.61 -5.19 4.88
N SER A 318 10.26 -6.06 3.93
CA SER A 318 9.25 -5.79 2.89
C SER A 318 8.22 -6.90 2.89
N ILE A 319 6.96 -6.55 2.63
CA ILE A 319 5.86 -7.51 2.53
C ILE A 319 5.51 -7.87 1.08
N LYS A 320 6.17 -7.22 0.11
CA LYS A 320 5.85 -7.40 -1.32
C LYS A 320 6.20 -8.78 -1.86
N GLY A 321 7.12 -9.51 -1.20
CA GLY A 321 7.36 -10.92 -1.50
C GLY A 321 6.19 -11.84 -1.12
N ALA A 322 5.25 -11.36 -0.29
CA ALA A 322 4.07 -12.12 0.12
C ALA A 322 2.80 -11.74 -0.64
N ILE A 323 2.56 -10.44 -0.86
CA ILE A 323 1.29 -9.95 -1.43
C ILE A 323 1.46 -9.34 -2.82
N GLY A 324 2.67 -9.29 -3.35
CA GLY A 324 3.00 -8.54 -4.54
C GLY A 324 3.04 -7.02 -4.31
N HIS A 325 3.40 -6.29 -5.33
CA HIS A 325 3.38 -4.83 -5.32
C HIS A 325 1.99 -4.33 -5.63
N THR A 326 1.29 -3.83 -4.63
CA THR A 326 -0.11 -3.36 -4.72
C THR A 326 -0.24 -1.92 -5.22
N LEU A 327 0.75 -1.43 -5.97
CA LEU A 327 0.76 -0.14 -6.68
C LEU A 327 0.43 1.04 -5.76
N GLY A 328 -0.63 1.82 -6.08
CA GLY A 328 -1.04 2.96 -5.28
C GLY A 328 -1.59 2.63 -3.90
N ALA A 329 -2.01 1.38 -3.67
CA ALA A 329 -2.49 0.94 -2.36
C ALA A 329 -1.35 0.58 -1.37
N ALA A 330 -0.12 0.36 -1.88
CA ALA A 330 0.99 -0.20 -1.11
C ALA A 330 1.22 0.51 0.23
N GLY A 331 1.40 1.82 0.20
CA GLY A 331 1.73 2.57 1.41
C GLY A 331 0.65 2.58 2.48
N ALA A 332 -0.64 2.51 2.11
CA ALA A 332 -1.71 2.43 3.09
C ALA A 332 -1.80 1.04 3.73
N ILE A 333 -1.58 -0.03 2.96
CA ILE A 333 -1.50 -1.41 3.49
C ILE A 333 -0.30 -1.52 4.44
N GLU A 334 0.84 -0.97 4.07
CA GLU A 334 2.07 -0.98 4.85
C GLU A 334 1.95 -0.12 6.12
N ALA A 335 1.28 1.04 6.03
CA ALA A 335 0.97 1.85 7.20
C ALA A 335 -0.02 1.15 8.14
N ALA A 336 -1.02 0.41 7.61
CA ALA A 336 -1.89 -0.42 8.43
C ALA A 336 -1.12 -1.53 9.13
N LEU A 337 -0.18 -2.20 8.43
CA LEU A 337 0.71 -3.17 9.04
C LEU A 337 1.48 -2.58 10.22
N CYS A 338 1.95 -1.33 10.12
CA CYS A 338 2.67 -0.67 11.21
C CYS A 338 1.86 -0.54 12.51
N ILE A 339 0.51 -0.54 12.44
CA ILE A 339 -0.34 -0.62 13.63
C ILE A 339 -0.06 -1.93 14.36
N LYS A 340 -0.03 -3.06 13.65
CA LYS A 340 0.25 -4.38 14.24
C LYS A 340 1.68 -4.49 14.74
N LEU A 341 2.64 -3.88 14.05
CA LEU A 341 4.02 -3.81 14.51
C LEU A 341 4.13 -3.10 15.86
N LEU A 342 3.41 -1.97 16.01
CA LEU A 342 3.37 -1.21 17.27
C LEU A 342 2.65 -1.95 18.39
N GLU A 343 1.63 -2.74 18.10
CA GLU A 343 0.89 -3.55 19.06
C GLU A 343 1.71 -4.74 19.57
N THR A 344 2.34 -5.48 18.64
CA THR A 344 2.97 -6.78 18.92
C THR A 344 4.46 -6.71 19.21
N ARG A 345 5.13 -5.66 18.69
CA ARG A 345 6.60 -5.52 18.72
C ARG A 345 7.34 -6.65 18.02
N ILE A 346 6.73 -7.23 17.01
CA ILE A 346 7.32 -8.25 16.15
C ILE A 346 7.31 -7.74 14.70
N LEU A 347 8.47 -7.60 14.09
CA LEU A 347 8.65 -7.32 12.68
C LEU A 347 8.61 -8.65 11.92
N PRO A 348 7.64 -8.90 11.04
CA PRO A 348 7.62 -10.09 10.19
C PRO A 348 8.88 -10.22 9.34
N GLY A 349 9.21 -11.43 8.95
CA GLY A 349 10.27 -11.66 7.96
C GLY A 349 9.91 -11.06 6.60
N THR A 350 10.89 -10.99 5.72
CA THR A 350 10.70 -10.62 4.30
C THR A 350 10.51 -11.89 3.49
N PRO A 351 9.31 -12.15 2.96
CA PRO A 351 9.05 -13.34 2.15
C PRO A 351 9.88 -13.33 0.87
N GLY A 352 10.39 -14.51 0.47
CA GLY A 352 11.29 -14.64 -0.67
C GLY A 352 12.77 -14.35 -0.36
N PHE A 353 13.10 -13.77 0.80
CA PHE A 353 14.49 -13.50 1.20
C PHE A 353 15.18 -14.78 1.70
N ILE A 354 16.20 -15.24 0.98
CA ILE A 354 16.96 -16.44 1.28
C ILE A 354 18.44 -16.10 1.44
N GLU A 355 19.03 -15.45 0.44
CA GLU A 355 20.44 -15.08 0.40
C GLU A 355 20.57 -13.56 0.37
N PRO A 356 21.24 -12.94 1.34
CA PRO A 356 21.27 -11.48 1.43
C PRO A 356 22.01 -10.83 0.25
N ALA A 357 21.39 -9.83 -0.36
CA ALA A 357 22.10 -8.90 -1.22
C ALA A 357 23.17 -8.13 -0.44
N PRO A 358 24.23 -7.60 -1.09
CA PRO A 358 25.23 -6.77 -0.44
C PRO A 358 24.58 -5.61 0.34
N GLY A 359 24.85 -5.53 1.64
CA GLY A 359 24.27 -4.51 2.54
C GLY A 359 22.95 -4.90 3.20
N ALA A 360 22.32 -6.02 2.84
CA ALA A 360 21.09 -6.51 3.47
C ALA A 360 21.34 -7.32 4.75
N GLN A 361 22.59 -7.76 4.97
CA GLN A 361 22.99 -8.55 6.13
C GLN A 361 22.63 -7.84 7.43
N ASN A 362 22.05 -8.57 8.38
CA ASN A 362 21.61 -8.11 9.69
C ASN A 362 20.42 -7.12 9.67
N ILE A 363 20.17 -6.41 8.57
CA ILE A 363 19.04 -5.48 8.41
C ILE A 363 17.78 -6.26 8.05
N ILE A 364 17.82 -7.08 7.01
CA ILE A 364 16.70 -7.88 6.51
C ILE A 364 16.78 -9.31 7.06
N SER A 365 15.62 -9.92 7.29
CA SER A 365 15.52 -11.30 7.76
C SER A 365 14.36 -12.03 7.08
N SER A 366 14.51 -13.32 6.84
CA SER A 366 13.39 -14.20 6.44
C SER A 366 12.50 -14.62 7.60
N ARG A 367 12.94 -14.40 8.84
CA ARG A 367 12.22 -14.78 10.06
C ARG A 367 11.72 -13.56 10.82
N PRO A 368 10.60 -13.66 11.54
CA PRO A 368 10.13 -12.61 12.42
C PRO A 368 11.17 -12.29 13.50
N ARG A 369 11.28 -11.00 13.86
CA ARG A 369 12.20 -10.52 14.89
C ARG A 369 11.49 -9.58 15.85
N PRO A 370 11.68 -9.73 17.18
CA PRO A 370 11.19 -8.76 18.15
C PRO A 370 12.01 -7.47 18.07
N PHE A 371 11.37 -6.32 18.32
CA PHE A 371 12.04 -5.02 18.40
C PHE A 371 11.59 -4.21 19.64
N GLY A 372 12.34 -3.16 19.96
CA GLY A 372 12.13 -2.35 21.16
C GLY A 372 10.87 -1.48 21.11
N LYS A 373 10.58 -0.81 22.24
CA LYS A 373 9.53 0.21 22.30
C LYS A 373 10.00 1.47 21.59
N GLY A 374 9.20 1.99 20.67
CA GLY A 374 9.50 3.21 19.94
C GLY A 374 8.70 3.32 18.66
N PRO A 375 8.91 4.38 17.87
CA PRO A 375 8.25 4.58 16.58
C PRO A 375 8.72 3.59 15.52
N VAL A 376 7.87 3.38 14.53
CA VAL A 376 8.18 2.63 13.31
C VAL A 376 8.09 3.57 12.10
N LEU A 377 8.94 3.32 11.11
CA LEU A 377 8.95 4.02 9.84
C LEU A 377 8.35 3.13 8.75
N THR A 378 7.48 3.68 7.89
CA THR A 378 7.14 3.09 6.61
C THR A 378 7.45 4.07 5.49
N MET A 379 7.94 3.57 4.35
CA MET A 379 8.41 4.41 3.26
C MET A 379 8.12 3.79 1.90
N ASN A 380 7.83 4.66 0.92
CA ASN A 380 7.55 4.25 -0.45
C ASN A 380 8.24 5.16 -1.45
N SER A 381 8.75 4.53 -2.50
CA SER A 381 9.32 5.20 -3.67
C SER A 381 8.49 4.89 -4.90
N GLY A 382 8.19 5.88 -5.71
CA GLY A 382 7.35 5.72 -6.90
C GLY A 382 8.08 6.13 -8.18
N PHE A 383 7.67 5.56 -9.30
CA PHE A 383 8.08 6.05 -10.62
C PHE A 383 7.79 7.56 -10.73
N GLY A 384 8.63 8.28 -11.45
CA GLY A 384 8.65 9.74 -11.45
C GLY A 384 9.51 10.33 -10.31
N GLY A 385 10.18 9.47 -9.52
CA GLY A 385 11.08 9.89 -8.44
C GLY A 385 10.38 10.40 -7.19
N THR A 386 9.10 10.06 -6.99
CA THR A 386 8.35 10.52 -5.82
C THR A 386 8.60 9.60 -4.63
N ASN A 387 9.10 10.15 -3.53
CA ASN A 387 9.37 9.44 -2.29
C ASN A 387 8.50 9.96 -1.16
N ALA A 388 8.01 9.07 -0.31
CA ALA A 388 7.21 9.42 0.86
C ALA A 388 7.55 8.53 2.06
N ALA A 389 7.51 9.11 3.25
CA ALA A 389 7.80 8.45 4.51
C ALA A 389 6.78 8.84 5.58
N LEU A 390 6.37 7.89 6.40
CA LEU A 390 5.51 8.10 7.57
C LEU A 390 6.16 7.53 8.82
N ILE A 391 6.07 8.27 9.91
CA ILE A 391 6.42 7.80 11.25
C ILE A 391 5.13 7.52 12.01
N LEU A 392 4.99 6.28 12.45
CA LEU A 392 3.89 5.85 13.29
C LEU A 392 4.39 5.57 14.70
N SER A 393 3.64 6.04 15.69
CA SER A 393 3.97 5.89 17.11
C SER A 393 2.78 5.31 17.86
N GLY A 394 3.04 4.37 18.79
CA GLY A 394 2.04 3.93 19.72
C GLY A 394 1.75 5.05 20.73
N VAL A 395 0.49 5.23 21.09
CA VAL A 395 0.08 6.15 22.16
C VAL A 395 0.05 5.36 23.47
N ALA A 396 0.64 5.94 24.50
CA ALA A 396 0.49 5.37 25.84
C ALA A 396 -1.01 5.31 26.20
N PRO A 397 -1.48 4.22 26.84
CA PRO A 397 -2.85 4.03 27.23
C PRO A 397 -3.38 5.11 28.18
#